data_0764cf33a81764f3fdde509f08728915
#
_entry.id   0764cf33a81764f3fdde509f08728915
#
_cell.length_a   1.000
_cell.length_b   1.000
_cell.length_c   1.000
_cell.angle_alpha   90.00
_cell.angle_beta   90.00
_cell.angle_gamma   90.00
#
_symmetry.space_group_name_H-M   'P 1'
#
loop_
_entity.id
_entity.type
_entity.pdbx_description
1 polymer ?
#
loop_
_entity_poly.entity_id
_entity_poly.type
_entity_poly.pdbx_seq_one_letter_code
_entity_poly.pdbx_strand_id
1 'polypeptide(L)'
;SEMCIRDSFRNNLMLPSQIKTLGEYMEKDAGYETAYIGKWHLASDGELEKKPTIDHTITAVPLELRGGYTGYWRAADVLEFTSHGYDGYVFDENNNRIDFKGYRADCINQFALDYLDQYTGEKPFFMTVSQIEPHHQNDHNHYEGPDGSKQRFANFVLPEDLKALGGNAAEEYPDYLGQCASLDENLGRLVAKLKEKGLYDNTVILYASDHGSH
;
A
#
# COMPACT_ATOMS: atom_id res chain seq x y z
N SER A 1 -11.74 -1.24 10.09
CA SER A 1 -11.69 0.22 10.33
C SER A 1 -13.12 0.77 10.40
N GLU A 2 -13.34 1.93 11.03
CA GLU A 2 -14.67 2.56 11.08
C GLU A 2 -15.23 2.86 9.68
N MET A 3 -14.40 3.17 8.71
CA MET A 3 -14.82 3.36 7.31
C MET A 3 -15.41 2.09 6.71
N CYS A 4 -14.81 0.93 6.93
CA CYS A 4 -15.35 -0.35 6.45
C CYS A 4 -16.69 -0.72 7.10
N ILE A 5 -16.93 -0.29 8.35
CA ILE A 5 -18.16 -0.62 9.06
C ILE A 5 -19.31 0.32 8.66
N ARG A 6 -19.05 1.60 8.40
CA ARG A 6 -20.09 2.59 8.15
C ARG A 6 -20.47 2.70 6.68
N ASP A 7 -19.49 2.83 5.78
CA ASP A 7 -19.72 3.31 4.43
C ASP A 7 -19.10 2.44 3.34
N SER A 8 -18.13 1.59 3.67
CA SER A 8 -17.46 0.67 2.74
C SER A 8 -17.40 -0.75 3.32
N PHE A 9 -18.57 -1.36 3.50
CA PHE A 9 -18.72 -2.71 4.09
C PHE A 9 -18.40 -3.84 3.12
N ARG A 10 -17.96 -3.55 1.91
CA ARG A 10 -17.48 -4.48 0.88
C ARG A 10 -16.25 -3.91 0.20
N ASN A 11 -15.38 -4.77 -0.28
CA ASN A 11 -14.10 -4.38 -0.92
C ASN A 11 -14.28 -3.62 -2.25
N ASN A 12 -15.47 -3.54 -2.79
CA ASN A 12 -15.76 -2.93 -4.07
C ASN A 12 -16.61 -1.65 -3.92
N LEU A 13 -16.55 -0.97 -2.80
CA LEU A 13 -17.27 0.29 -2.60
C LEU A 13 -16.33 1.48 -2.67
N MET A 14 -16.80 2.49 -3.40
CA MET A 14 -16.10 3.76 -3.50
C MET A 14 -16.24 4.57 -2.19
N LEU A 15 -15.21 5.34 -1.87
CA LEU A 15 -15.24 6.27 -0.74
C LEU A 15 -16.35 7.32 -0.97
N PRO A 16 -17.31 7.46 -0.03
CA PRO A 16 -18.37 8.45 -0.17
C PRO A 16 -17.81 9.89 -0.17
N SER A 17 -18.19 10.69 -1.16
CA SER A 17 -17.69 12.07 -1.35
C SER A 17 -18.03 13.05 -0.24
N GLN A 18 -19.04 12.73 0.58
CA GLN A 18 -19.47 13.57 1.72
C GLN A 18 -18.63 13.36 2.99
N ILE A 19 -17.78 12.35 3.00
CA ILE A 19 -16.92 12.07 4.16
C ILE A 19 -15.60 12.82 3.98
N LYS A 20 -15.29 13.70 4.94
CA LYS A 20 -14.00 14.37 4.99
C LYS A 20 -12.93 13.38 5.44
N THR A 21 -11.94 13.15 4.59
CA THR A 21 -10.88 12.19 4.82
C THR A 21 -9.73 12.77 5.64
N LEU A 22 -8.85 11.90 6.14
CA LEU A 22 -7.61 12.33 6.81
C LEU A 22 -6.71 13.14 5.86
N GLY A 23 -6.61 12.73 4.57
CA GLY A 23 -5.88 13.49 3.56
C GLY A 23 -6.40 14.92 3.40
N GLU A 24 -7.73 15.09 3.38
CA GLU A 24 -8.34 16.43 3.30
C GLU A 24 -8.11 17.26 4.56
N TYR A 25 -8.14 16.66 5.76
CA TYR A 25 -7.79 17.36 6.99
C TYR A 25 -6.35 17.84 6.98
N MET A 26 -5.42 16.98 6.58
CA MET A 26 -4.00 17.31 6.55
C MET A 26 -3.69 18.38 5.51
N GLU A 27 -4.25 18.27 4.31
CA GLU A 27 -4.00 19.23 3.24
C GLU A 27 -4.72 20.57 3.45
N LYS A 28 -6.06 20.53 3.64
CA LYS A 28 -6.89 21.74 3.62
C LYS A 28 -6.89 22.50 4.94
N ASP A 29 -6.89 21.77 6.07
CA ASP A 29 -7.01 22.41 7.39
C ASP A 29 -5.65 22.61 8.05
N ALA A 30 -4.71 21.67 7.87
CA ALA A 30 -3.41 21.72 8.50
C ALA A 30 -2.28 22.23 7.58
N GLY A 31 -2.52 22.37 6.27
CA GLY A 31 -1.58 22.95 5.32
C GLY A 31 -0.39 22.06 4.97
N TYR A 32 -0.54 20.75 5.14
CA TYR A 32 0.48 19.78 4.73
C TYR A 32 0.48 19.57 3.22
N GLU A 33 1.63 19.26 2.64
CA GLU A 33 1.66 18.59 1.34
C GLU A 33 1.38 17.12 1.53
N THR A 34 0.60 16.53 0.61
CA THR A 34 0.16 15.15 0.73
C THR A 34 0.87 14.24 -0.27
N ALA A 35 1.22 13.03 0.17
CA ALA A 35 1.78 11.99 -0.68
C ALA A 35 1.08 10.65 -0.42
N TYR A 36 0.68 9.95 -1.49
CA TYR A 36 0.10 8.61 -1.40
C TYR A 36 0.82 7.65 -2.33
N ILE A 37 1.24 6.50 -1.79
CA ILE A 37 2.03 5.51 -2.52
C ILE A 37 1.45 4.12 -2.26
N GLY A 38 1.17 3.35 -3.32
CA GLY A 38 0.74 1.96 -3.24
C GLY A 38 -0.74 1.72 -3.54
N LYS A 39 -1.40 0.87 -2.77
CA LYS A 39 -2.80 0.48 -3.00
C LYS A 39 -3.78 1.50 -2.44
N TRP A 40 -4.72 1.97 -3.26
CA TRP A 40 -5.79 2.89 -2.83
C TRP A 40 -7.06 2.16 -2.40
N HIS A 41 -7.63 1.36 -3.26
CA HIS A 41 -8.81 0.50 -3.10
C HIS A 41 -10.08 1.21 -2.58
N LEU A 42 -10.27 2.47 -2.95
CA LEU A 42 -11.41 3.29 -2.56
C LEU A 42 -12.10 4.00 -3.73
N ALA A 43 -11.83 3.55 -4.98
CA ALA A 43 -12.42 4.13 -6.18
C ALA A 43 -13.05 3.10 -7.12
N SER A 44 -13.13 1.80 -6.75
CA SER A 44 -13.38 0.70 -7.68
C SER A 44 -14.76 0.66 -8.28
N ASP A 45 -15.85 0.82 -7.52
CA ASP A 45 -17.17 0.42 -8.02
C ASP A 45 -18.29 1.46 -7.95
N GLY A 46 -18.12 2.57 -7.33
CA GLY A 46 -19.23 3.52 -7.20
C GLY A 46 -20.44 2.95 -6.43
N GLU A 47 -21.62 3.41 -6.76
CA GLU A 47 -22.87 2.97 -6.12
C GLU A 47 -23.20 1.50 -6.45
N LEU A 48 -23.71 0.76 -5.46
CA LEU A 48 -24.05 -0.69 -5.49
C LEU A 48 -24.91 -1.14 -6.69
N GLU A 49 -25.61 -0.24 -7.35
CA GLU A 49 -26.60 -0.56 -8.39
C GLU A 49 -26.16 -0.12 -9.80
N LYS A 50 -25.06 0.60 -9.95
CA LYS A 50 -24.58 1.08 -11.25
C LYS A 50 -23.20 0.51 -11.54
N LYS A 51 -23.06 -0.14 -12.72
CA LYS A 51 -21.73 -0.48 -13.23
C LYS A 51 -20.97 0.83 -13.48
N PRO A 52 -19.75 0.98 -12.96
CA PRO A 52 -18.94 2.15 -13.24
C PRO A 52 -18.71 2.26 -14.75
N THR A 53 -18.73 3.48 -15.26
CA THR A 53 -18.41 3.76 -16.68
C THR A 53 -16.92 3.60 -16.94
N ILE A 54 -16.09 3.69 -15.90
CA ILE A 54 -14.64 3.54 -15.94
C ILE A 54 -14.25 2.51 -14.88
N ASP A 55 -13.44 1.56 -15.28
CA ASP A 55 -12.89 0.56 -14.38
C ASP A 55 -11.60 1.09 -13.73
N HIS A 56 -11.73 1.66 -12.53
CA HIS A 56 -10.57 2.17 -11.79
C HIS A 56 -9.68 1.06 -11.21
N THR A 57 -10.10 -0.19 -11.24
CA THR A 57 -9.25 -1.29 -10.78
C THR A 57 -7.97 -1.43 -11.61
N ILE A 58 -8.01 -1.02 -12.88
CA ILE A 58 -6.88 -1.09 -13.83
C ILE A 58 -6.55 0.25 -14.50
N THR A 59 -7.28 1.31 -14.18
CA THR A 59 -7.05 2.67 -14.72
C THR A 59 -6.72 3.65 -13.60
N ALA A 60 -6.24 4.84 -13.98
CA ALA A 60 -5.88 5.87 -13.02
C ALA A 60 -7.09 6.31 -12.17
N VAL A 61 -6.86 6.50 -10.88
CA VAL A 61 -7.82 7.12 -9.97
C VAL A 61 -7.82 8.62 -10.23
N PRO A 62 -8.95 9.23 -10.63
CA PRO A 62 -9.01 10.67 -10.87
C PRO A 62 -8.88 11.45 -9.56
N LEU A 63 -8.41 12.70 -9.67
CA LEU A 63 -8.05 13.53 -8.51
C LEU A 63 -9.17 13.65 -7.47
N GLU A 64 -10.41 13.79 -7.91
CA GLU A 64 -11.60 13.92 -7.05
C GLU A 64 -11.89 12.67 -6.21
N LEU A 65 -11.35 11.50 -6.58
CA LEU A 65 -11.50 10.24 -5.85
C LEU A 65 -10.28 9.88 -4.99
N ARG A 66 -9.27 10.76 -4.90
CA ARG A 66 -8.05 10.52 -4.11
C ARG A 66 -8.15 10.96 -2.65
N GLY A 67 -9.33 11.28 -2.15
CA GLY A 67 -9.53 11.59 -0.73
C GLY A 67 -8.62 12.69 -0.17
N GLY A 68 -8.35 13.74 -0.96
CA GLY A 68 -7.52 14.87 -0.53
C GLY A 68 -6.01 14.70 -0.74
N TYR A 69 -5.56 13.58 -1.32
CA TYR A 69 -4.15 13.44 -1.71
C TYR A 69 -3.93 14.08 -3.09
N THR A 70 -3.67 15.38 -3.10
CA THR A 70 -3.54 16.17 -4.34
C THR A 70 -2.08 16.38 -4.76
N GLY A 71 -1.12 16.07 -3.88
CA GLY A 71 0.31 16.21 -4.11
C GLY A 71 0.91 15.00 -4.85
N TYR A 72 1.96 14.42 -4.27
CA TYR A 72 2.63 13.27 -4.85
C TYR A 72 1.74 12.02 -4.83
N TRP A 73 1.57 11.41 -5.99
CA TRP A 73 0.75 10.22 -6.17
C TRP A 73 1.51 9.16 -6.96
N ARG A 74 1.67 7.97 -6.38
CA ARG A 74 2.23 6.77 -7.01
C ARG A 74 1.40 5.56 -6.59
N ALA A 75 0.18 5.47 -7.14
CA ALA A 75 -0.77 4.49 -6.66
C ALA A 75 -1.62 3.88 -7.78
N ALA A 76 -2.21 2.73 -7.47
CA ALA A 76 -3.28 2.11 -8.22
C ALA A 76 -4.44 1.78 -7.27
N ASP A 77 -5.67 1.74 -7.79
CA ASP A 77 -6.82 1.44 -6.94
C ASP A 77 -6.74 0.00 -6.42
N VAL A 78 -6.71 -0.99 -7.30
CA VAL A 78 -6.46 -2.39 -6.92
C VAL A 78 -5.09 -2.78 -7.44
N LEU A 79 -4.07 -2.54 -6.62
CA LEU A 79 -2.67 -2.74 -7.02
C LEU A 79 -2.39 -4.20 -7.42
N GLU A 80 -3.15 -5.17 -6.91
CA GLU A 80 -3.09 -6.59 -7.31
C GLU A 80 -3.48 -6.83 -8.77
N PHE A 81 -4.27 -5.95 -9.37
CA PHE A 81 -4.68 -6.07 -10.78
C PHE A 81 -3.71 -5.34 -11.72
N THR A 82 -2.86 -4.48 -11.18
CA THR A 82 -1.87 -3.74 -11.94
C THR A 82 -0.44 -4.22 -11.69
N SER A 83 -0.27 -5.25 -10.86
CA SER A 83 1.06 -5.77 -10.52
C SER A 83 1.06 -7.26 -10.21
N HIS A 84 2.22 -7.85 -10.41
CA HIS A 84 2.62 -9.17 -9.94
C HIS A 84 3.69 -9.02 -8.85
N GLY A 85 4.23 -10.12 -8.33
CA GLY A 85 5.25 -10.07 -7.27
C GLY A 85 6.50 -9.26 -7.64
N TYR A 86 6.89 -9.25 -8.93
CA TYR A 86 8.17 -8.67 -9.39
C TYR A 86 8.04 -7.64 -10.53
N ASP A 87 6.86 -7.29 -10.95
CA ASP A 87 6.62 -6.24 -11.92
C ASP A 87 5.21 -5.66 -11.78
N GLY A 88 4.98 -4.55 -12.45
CA GLY A 88 3.68 -3.92 -12.48
C GLY A 88 3.74 -2.46 -12.85
N TYR A 89 2.66 -1.77 -12.55
CA TYR A 89 2.56 -0.33 -12.75
C TYR A 89 1.66 0.33 -11.72
N VAL A 90 1.94 1.61 -11.51
CA VAL A 90 1.09 2.55 -10.78
C VAL A 90 0.80 3.75 -11.67
N PHE A 91 0.03 4.70 -11.17
CA PHE A 91 -0.21 5.97 -11.86
C PHE A 91 0.37 7.12 -11.06
N ASP A 92 0.83 8.16 -11.76
CA ASP A 92 1.30 9.39 -11.16
C ASP A 92 0.17 10.40 -10.88
N GLU A 93 0.53 11.57 -10.35
CA GLU A 93 -0.41 12.67 -10.06
C GLU A 93 -1.13 13.18 -11.32
N ASN A 94 -0.55 13.01 -12.51
CA ASN A 94 -1.08 13.41 -13.81
C ASN A 94 -1.82 12.28 -14.54
N ASN A 95 -2.06 11.15 -13.87
CA ASN A 95 -2.66 9.93 -14.44
C ASN A 95 -1.78 9.21 -15.49
N ASN A 96 -0.49 9.51 -15.57
CA ASN A 96 0.42 8.75 -16.42
C ASN A 96 0.77 7.43 -15.75
N ARG A 97 0.85 6.37 -16.55
CA ARG A 97 1.31 5.08 -16.11
C ARG A 97 2.82 5.09 -15.86
N ILE A 98 3.22 4.56 -14.70
CA ILE A 98 4.60 4.37 -14.28
C ILE A 98 4.84 2.88 -14.07
N ASP A 99 5.58 2.26 -14.97
CA ASP A 99 5.95 0.85 -14.84
C ASP A 99 7.11 0.68 -13.85
N PHE A 100 7.11 -0.44 -13.13
CA PHE A 100 8.21 -0.83 -12.25
C PHE A 100 8.60 -2.30 -12.48
N LYS A 101 9.85 -2.62 -12.14
CA LYS A 101 10.41 -3.98 -12.22
C LYS A 101 11.30 -4.22 -11.02
N GLY A 102 11.06 -5.32 -10.32
CA GLY A 102 11.67 -5.71 -9.06
C GLY A 102 10.60 -6.14 -8.07
N TYR A 103 11.00 -6.63 -6.91
CA TYR A 103 10.04 -7.05 -5.88
C TYR A 103 9.10 -5.90 -5.53
N ARG A 104 7.78 -6.14 -5.60
CA ARG A 104 6.76 -5.08 -5.53
C ARG A 104 6.90 -4.19 -4.30
N ALA A 105 7.03 -4.77 -3.10
CA ALA A 105 7.17 -3.99 -1.87
C ALA A 105 8.39 -3.05 -1.92
N ASP A 106 9.50 -3.50 -2.50
CA ASP A 106 10.71 -2.67 -2.65
C ASP A 106 10.48 -1.53 -3.64
N CYS A 107 9.78 -1.81 -4.74
CA CYS A 107 9.46 -0.79 -5.76
C CYS A 107 8.50 0.28 -5.20
N ILE A 108 7.46 -0.14 -4.47
CA ILE A 108 6.53 0.78 -3.81
C ILE A 108 7.28 1.62 -2.76
N ASN A 109 8.15 1.01 -1.97
CA ASN A 109 8.98 1.75 -1.03
C ASN A 109 9.95 2.72 -1.73
N GLN A 110 10.48 2.36 -2.90
CA GLN A 110 11.36 3.25 -3.66
C GLN A 110 10.64 4.54 -4.04
N PHE A 111 9.38 4.50 -4.46
CA PHE A 111 8.61 5.72 -4.73
C PHE A 111 8.48 6.63 -3.48
N ALA A 112 8.42 6.06 -2.29
CA ALA A 112 8.42 6.84 -1.05
C ALA A 112 9.80 7.47 -0.76
N LEU A 113 10.89 6.76 -1.06
CA LEU A 113 12.23 7.31 -0.98
C LEU A 113 12.44 8.45 -2.01
N ASP A 114 11.96 8.26 -3.23
CA ASP A 114 12.01 9.27 -4.29
C ASP A 114 11.23 10.54 -3.92
N TYR A 115 10.06 10.38 -3.24
CA TYR A 115 9.35 11.52 -2.67
C TYR A 115 10.21 12.26 -1.64
N LEU A 116 10.82 11.56 -0.70
CA LEU A 116 11.68 12.19 0.32
C LEU A 116 12.91 12.84 -0.31
N ASP A 117 13.42 12.31 -1.41
CA ASP A 117 14.57 12.90 -2.10
C ASP A 117 14.25 14.25 -2.76
N GLN A 118 13.04 14.41 -3.29
CA GLN A 118 12.59 15.66 -3.91
C GLN A 118 11.88 16.61 -2.94
N TYR A 119 11.63 16.20 -1.70
CA TYR A 119 10.95 17.02 -0.70
C TYR A 119 11.76 18.27 -0.36
N THR A 120 11.14 19.45 -0.51
CA THR A 120 11.82 20.76 -0.35
C THR A 120 11.79 21.32 1.07
N GLY A 121 10.85 20.84 1.90
CA GLY A 121 10.66 21.37 3.26
C GLY A 121 9.86 22.66 3.33
N GLU A 122 9.26 23.13 2.24
CA GLU A 122 8.44 24.36 2.23
C GLU A 122 7.17 24.22 3.07
N LYS A 123 6.59 23.03 3.10
CA LYS A 123 5.43 22.67 3.92
C LYS A 123 5.73 21.36 4.65
N PRO A 124 5.13 21.10 5.82
CA PRO A 124 5.19 19.78 6.40
C PRO A 124 4.51 18.76 5.46
N PHE A 125 4.96 17.51 5.45
CA PHE A 125 4.37 16.48 4.62
C PHE A 125 3.50 15.50 5.43
N PHE A 126 2.48 14.98 4.76
CA PHE A 126 1.70 13.84 5.20
C PHE A 126 1.78 12.74 4.14
N MET A 127 2.55 11.70 4.41
CA MET A 127 2.78 10.59 3.47
C MET A 127 2.14 9.31 3.96
N THR A 128 1.38 8.66 3.09
CA THR A 128 0.84 7.32 3.29
C THR A 128 1.52 6.35 2.33
N VAL A 129 2.11 5.28 2.86
CA VAL A 129 2.64 4.17 2.08
C VAL A 129 1.80 2.94 2.35
N SER A 130 1.02 2.51 1.37
CA SER A 130 0.07 1.41 1.45
C SER A 130 0.60 0.21 0.67
N GLN A 131 1.28 -0.69 1.37
CA GLN A 131 1.78 -1.94 0.80
C GLN A 131 0.66 -2.96 0.66
N ILE A 132 0.78 -3.91 -0.29
CA ILE A 132 -0.11 -5.07 -0.36
C ILE A 132 0.36 -6.14 0.61
N GLU A 133 1.66 -6.36 0.66
CA GLU A 133 2.26 -7.41 1.48
C GLU A 133 1.88 -7.23 2.96
N PRO A 134 1.66 -8.30 3.69
CA PRO A 134 1.89 -9.71 3.36
C PRO A 134 0.68 -10.46 2.76
N HIS A 135 -0.12 -9.83 1.90
CA HIS A 135 -1.23 -10.46 1.21
C HIS A 135 -0.73 -11.56 0.25
N HIS A 136 -1.49 -12.66 0.10
CA HIS A 136 -1.14 -13.67 -0.88
C HIS A 136 -1.25 -13.12 -2.32
N GLN A 137 -0.47 -13.66 -3.26
CA GLN A 137 -0.51 -13.21 -4.65
C GLN A 137 -1.71 -13.85 -5.38
N ASN A 138 -2.68 -13.02 -5.78
CA ASN A 138 -3.97 -13.47 -6.28
C ASN A 138 -3.90 -14.31 -7.56
N ASP A 139 -3.04 -13.93 -8.50
CA ASP A 139 -2.88 -14.59 -9.79
C ASP A 139 -2.13 -15.93 -9.69
N HIS A 140 -1.31 -16.10 -8.65
CA HIS A 140 -0.58 -17.33 -8.37
C HIS A 140 -1.22 -18.18 -7.26
N ASN A 141 -2.16 -17.61 -6.51
CA ASN A 141 -2.87 -18.25 -5.40
C ASN A 141 -1.94 -18.83 -4.32
N HIS A 142 -0.84 -18.14 -4.03
CA HIS A 142 0.09 -18.46 -2.94
C HIS A 142 0.78 -17.19 -2.43
N TYR A 143 1.47 -17.27 -1.29
CA TYR A 143 2.34 -16.19 -0.82
C TYR A 143 3.63 -16.15 -1.65
N GLU A 144 4.05 -14.96 -2.05
CA GLU A 144 5.30 -14.69 -2.76
C GLU A 144 6.19 -13.75 -1.95
N GLY A 145 7.08 -14.32 -1.13
CA GLY A 145 8.14 -13.55 -0.51
C GLY A 145 9.26 -13.19 -1.52
N PRO A 146 10.14 -12.25 -1.17
CA PRO A 146 11.34 -12.00 -1.98
C PRO A 146 12.14 -13.28 -2.22
N ASP A 147 12.91 -13.33 -3.29
CA ASP A 147 13.79 -14.45 -3.62
C ASP A 147 14.64 -14.87 -2.42
N GLY A 148 14.66 -16.17 -2.14
CA GLY A 148 15.38 -16.72 -0.99
C GLY A 148 14.57 -16.82 0.31
N SER A 149 13.30 -16.36 0.34
CA SER A 149 12.44 -16.42 1.54
C SER A 149 12.27 -17.86 2.06
N LYS A 150 12.01 -18.82 1.19
CA LYS A 150 11.86 -20.23 1.58
C LYS A 150 13.11 -20.79 2.25
N GLN A 151 14.29 -20.43 1.75
CA GLN A 151 15.57 -20.83 2.35
C GLN A 151 15.83 -20.12 3.66
N ARG A 152 15.60 -18.80 3.72
CA ARG A 152 15.81 -17.97 4.92
C ARG A 152 14.95 -18.44 6.09
N PHE A 153 13.72 -18.83 5.84
CA PHE A 153 12.74 -19.20 6.86
C PHE A 153 12.41 -20.70 6.93
N ALA A 154 13.20 -21.56 6.25
CA ALA A 154 12.97 -23.00 6.19
C ALA A 154 12.88 -23.68 7.57
N ASN A 155 13.60 -23.18 8.57
CA ASN A 155 13.64 -23.73 9.93
C ASN A 155 12.70 -23.02 10.91
N PHE A 156 11.86 -22.11 10.43
CA PHE A 156 10.92 -21.42 11.30
C PHE A 156 9.81 -22.38 11.76
N VAL A 157 9.54 -22.38 13.04
CA VAL A 157 8.54 -23.29 13.62
C VAL A 157 7.14 -22.71 13.38
N LEU A 158 6.33 -23.45 12.62
CA LEU A 158 4.93 -23.06 12.41
C LEU A 158 4.18 -23.02 13.76
N PRO A 159 3.41 -21.93 14.06
CA PRO A 159 2.57 -21.85 15.24
C PRO A 159 1.61 -23.04 15.40
N GLU A 160 1.36 -23.45 16.64
CA GLU A 160 0.57 -24.66 16.94
C GLU A 160 -0.89 -24.57 16.48
N ASP A 161 -1.48 -23.39 16.50
CA ASP A 161 -2.82 -23.11 15.98
C ASP A 161 -2.89 -23.33 14.46
N LEU A 162 -1.89 -22.85 13.71
CA LEU A 162 -1.80 -23.11 12.26
C LEU A 162 -1.55 -24.58 11.94
N LYS A 163 -0.74 -25.28 12.73
CA LYS A 163 -0.54 -26.72 12.59
C LYS A 163 -1.85 -27.49 12.78
N ALA A 164 -2.65 -27.07 13.75
CA ALA A 164 -3.93 -27.73 14.06
C ALA A 164 -4.97 -27.57 12.96
N LEU A 165 -4.93 -26.48 12.19
CA LEU A 165 -5.87 -26.22 11.09
C LEU A 165 -5.56 -27.07 9.85
N GLY A 166 -4.34 -27.55 9.69
CA GLY A 166 -3.91 -28.29 8.49
C GLY A 166 -3.78 -27.37 7.26
N GLY A 167 -3.92 -27.94 6.05
CA GLY A 167 -3.79 -27.20 4.81
C GLY A 167 -2.31 -26.98 4.40
N ASN A 168 -2.04 -25.91 3.63
CA ASN A 168 -0.73 -25.62 3.04
C ASN A 168 0.11 -24.62 3.87
N ALA A 169 -0.30 -24.30 5.09
CA ALA A 169 0.38 -23.29 5.93
C ALA A 169 1.89 -23.57 6.09
N ALA A 170 2.30 -24.83 6.24
CA ALA A 170 3.71 -25.18 6.39
C ALA A 170 4.54 -24.89 5.12
N GLU A 171 3.93 -24.95 3.94
CA GLU A 171 4.55 -24.64 2.65
C GLU A 171 4.60 -23.12 2.41
N GLU A 172 3.56 -22.43 2.76
CA GLU A 172 3.35 -20.99 2.47
C GLU A 172 4.02 -20.07 3.50
N TYR A 173 4.13 -20.52 4.75
CA TYR A 173 4.57 -19.68 5.85
C TYR A 173 5.97 -19.06 5.69
N PRO A 174 6.97 -19.74 5.10
CA PRO A 174 8.26 -19.11 4.83
C PRO A 174 8.18 -17.90 3.88
N ASP A 175 7.33 -17.94 2.86
CA ASP A 175 7.12 -16.80 1.96
C ASP A 175 6.37 -15.67 2.65
N TYR A 176 5.34 -15.98 3.45
CA TYR A 176 4.67 -14.99 4.30
C TYR A 176 5.65 -14.26 5.23
N LEU A 177 6.56 -15.01 5.89
CA LEU A 177 7.61 -14.41 6.73
C LEU A 177 8.59 -13.57 5.92
N GLY A 178 8.89 -14.00 4.69
CA GLY A 178 9.70 -13.25 3.75
C GLY A 178 9.08 -11.89 3.40
N GLN A 179 7.76 -11.86 3.15
CA GLN A 179 7.02 -10.63 2.94
C GLN A 179 7.10 -9.70 4.16
N CYS A 180 6.85 -10.22 5.35
CA CYS A 180 6.95 -9.44 6.59
C CYS A 180 8.37 -8.88 6.81
N ALA A 181 9.40 -9.68 6.56
CA ALA A 181 10.79 -9.23 6.66
C ALA A 181 11.13 -8.14 5.64
N SER A 182 10.61 -8.24 4.41
CA SER A 182 10.78 -7.21 3.40
C SER A 182 10.12 -5.88 3.81
N LEU A 183 8.94 -5.92 4.41
CA LEU A 183 8.27 -4.72 4.92
C LEU A 183 9.09 -4.06 6.05
N ASP A 184 9.66 -4.84 6.96
CA ASP A 184 10.51 -4.33 8.03
C ASP A 184 11.80 -3.69 7.47
N GLU A 185 12.45 -4.35 6.52
CA GLU A 185 13.63 -3.83 5.83
C GLU A 185 13.30 -2.51 5.08
N ASN A 186 12.15 -2.43 4.43
CA ASN A 186 11.67 -1.24 3.73
C ASN A 186 11.35 -0.09 4.70
N LEU A 187 10.73 -0.36 5.84
CA LEU A 187 10.56 0.64 6.90
C LEU A 187 11.93 1.14 7.40
N GLY A 188 12.90 0.23 7.58
CA GLY A 188 14.26 0.58 7.94
C GLY A 188 14.92 1.54 6.93
N ARG A 189 14.71 1.34 5.64
CA ARG A 189 15.19 2.23 4.55
C ARG A 189 14.55 3.61 4.63
N LEU A 190 13.23 3.69 4.88
CA LEU A 190 12.53 4.98 5.07
C LEU A 190 13.05 5.74 6.28
N VAL A 191 13.23 5.05 7.41
CA VAL A 191 13.79 5.65 8.64
C VAL A 191 15.22 6.16 8.40
N ALA A 192 16.04 5.38 7.69
CA ALA A 192 17.39 5.80 7.32
C ALA A 192 17.37 7.06 6.44
N LYS A 193 16.47 7.13 5.45
CA LYS A 193 16.30 8.30 4.58
C LYS A 193 15.84 9.53 5.36
N LEU A 194 14.90 9.39 6.29
CA LEU A 194 14.46 10.49 7.16
C LEU A 194 15.61 11.02 8.02
N LYS A 195 16.47 10.15 8.54
CA LYS A 195 17.67 10.54 9.30
C LYS A 195 18.70 11.25 8.41
N GLU A 196 18.95 10.71 7.22
CA GLU A 196 19.85 11.33 6.22
C GLU A 196 19.42 12.75 5.86
N LYS A 197 18.12 12.98 5.72
CA LYS A 197 17.52 14.28 5.40
C LYS A 197 17.36 15.21 6.62
N GLY A 198 17.68 14.75 7.83
CA GLY A 198 17.47 15.53 9.07
C GLY A 198 16.00 15.73 9.44
N LEU A 199 15.10 14.87 8.94
CA LEU A 199 13.66 14.98 9.14
C LEU A 199 13.16 14.08 10.29
N TYR A 200 13.94 13.08 10.70
CA TYR A 200 13.50 12.01 11.59
C TYR A 200 12.98 12.52 12.94
N ASP A 201 13.69 13.45 13.59
CA ASP A 201 13.33 13.93 14.94
C ASP A 201 12.04 14.77 14.96
N ASN A 202 11.56 15.22 13.79
CA ASN A 202 10.33 15.99 13.62
C ASN A 202 9.28 15.23 12.77
N THR A 203 9.38 13.90 12.68
CA THR A 203 8.45 13.06 11.94
C THR A 203 7.79 12.05 12.88
N VAL A 204 6.46 12.02 12.87
CA VAL A 204 5.70 10.94 13.51
C VAL A 204 5.56 9.80 12.50
N ILE A 205 5.99 8.61 12.89
CA ILE A 205 5.86 7.40 12.08
C ILE A 205 4.79 6.53 12.70
N LEU A 206 3.74 6.21 11.94
CA LEU A 206 2.69 5.27 12.30
C LEU A 206 2.82 4.03 11.41
N TYR A 207 3.03 2.87 12.00
CA TYR A 207 3.04 1.59 11.31
C TYR A 207 1.87 0.74 11.81
N ALA A 208 1.03 0.28 10.90
CA ALA A 208 -0.16 -0.48 11.23
C ALA A 208 -0.49 -1.49 10.13
N SER A 209 -1.20 -2.55 10.52
CA SER A 209 -1.91 -3.44 9.61
C SER A 209 -3.39 -3.06 9.61
N ASP A 210 -4.09 -3.23 8.49
CA ASP A 210 -5.54 -3.06 8.40
C ASP A 210 -6.27 -4.21 9.11
N HIS A 211 -5.76 -5.44 8.98
CA HIS A 211 -6.17 -6.66 9.68
C HIS A 211 -5.04 -7.69 9.65
N GLY A 212 -5.24 -8.85 10.26
CA GLY A 212 -4.32 -9.99 10.15
C GLY A 212 -4.51 -10.76 8.84
N SER A 213 -3.52 -11.59 8.49
CA SER A 213 -3.65 -12.58 7.44
C SER A 213 -4.39 -13.82 7.97
N HIS A 214 -5.29 -14.40 7.18
CA HIS A 214 -6.10 -15.59 7.50
C HIS A 214 -5.94 -16.68 6.43
#